data_f29fb4a69b1a7e0d857e955b2ae9b1b2
#
_entry.id   f29fb4a69b1a7e0d857e955b2ae9b1b2
#
_cell.length_a   1.000
_cell.length_b   1.000
_cell.length_c   1.000
_cell.angle_alpha   90.00
_cell.angle_beta   90.00
_cell.angle_gamma   90.00
#
_symmetry.space_group_name_H-M   'P 1'
#
loop_
_entity.id
_entity.type
_entity.pdbx_description
1 polymer ?
#
loop_
_entity_poly.entity_id
_entity_poly.type
_entity_poly.pdbx_seq_one_letter_code
_entity_poly.pdbx_strand_id
1 'polypeptide(L)'
;MWNPVRARRRESGVLALTVALLLAVMAAAAFGMHRAAGMDVQAVNAEYDRRSAAYLAEAGVAAGKWYNQIKCGNAVPSAFSLVPGATLNINVTKGAPHQIAVSATATTAAGSTSTLTRDPINIYNLGNTEQKALGGAVLDTYIDPSLTAPKNTDTSLVLSGQSNALLSWDTKDIPKDATVLSAVLTLVQNGSSGETRTVNLHRVTTQWDASATWTRARFLVGWNGGDYDPQVLASFNVGSGANYAIDLTALVAAWYGNPPANYGMLLRLPNPGQSVTFYSREAPTAQEPALNVTFSKSCP
;
A
#
# COMPACT_ATOMS: atom_id res chain seq x y z
N MET A 1 24.68 10.57 -21.34
CA MET A 1 24.68 10.39 -19.87
C MET A 1 23.77 11.45 -19.26
N TRP A 2 22.56 11.11 -18.92
CA TRP A 2 21.59 12.01 -18.29
C TRP A 2 21.63 11.81 -16.78
N ASN A 3 21.79 12.90 -16.03
CA ASN A 3 21.99 12.88 -14.58
C ASN A 3 20.63 13.01 -13.88
N PRO A 4 20.10 11.97 -13.18
CA PRO A 4 18.75 11.98 -12.58
C PRO A 4 18.65 12.76 -11.25
N VAL A 5 19.73 13.39 -10.79
CA VAL A 5 19.78 14.02 -9.44
C VAL A 5 19.02 15.35 -9.34
N ARG A 6 18.61 15.97 -10.46
CA ARG A 6 17.94 17.29 -10.44
C ARG A 6 16.42 17.28 -10.27
N ALA A 7 15.74 16.15 -10.42
CA ALA A 7 14.26 16.10 -10.30
C ALA A 7 13.76 16.07 -8.85
N ARG A 8 14.49 15.47 -7.91
CA ARG A 8 14.08 15.34 -6.50
C ARG A 8 14.08 16.62 -5.68
N ARG A 9 14.78 17.67 -6.12
CA ARG A 9 14.78 18.97 -5.40
C ARG A 9 13.54 19.82 -5.61
N ARG A 10 12.70 19.53 -6.62
CA ARG A 10 11.50 20.36 -6.91
C ARG A 10 10.29 19.96 -6.07
N GLU A 11 10.13 18.70 -5.69
CA GLU A 11 8.92 18.26 -4.96
C GLU A 11 8.96 18.63 -3.47
N SER A 12 10.14 18.62 -2.84
CA SER A 12 10.28 19.09 -1.46
C SER A 12 10.06 20.60 -1.30
N GLY A 13 10.32 21.39 -2.34
CA GLY A 13 10.04 22.82 -2.35
C GLY A 13 8.55 23.16 -2.44
N VAL A 14 7.78 22.35 -3.16
CA VAL A 14 6.33 22.59 -3.38
C VAL A 14 5.54 22.35 -2.10
N LEU A 15 5.87 21.31 -1.32
CA LEU A 15 5.22 21.03 -0.03
C LEU A 15 5.53 22.07 1.03
N ALA A 16 6.76 22.56 1.09
CA ALA A 16 7.12 23.67 1.96
C ALA A 16 6.43 24.99 1.54
N LEU A 17 6.27 25.19 0.24
CA LEU A 17 5.56 26.35 -0.33
C LEU A 17 4.06 26.31 -0.02
N THR A 18 3.42 25.12 -0.10
CA THR A 18 1.99 24.98 0.23
C THR A 18 1.72 25.17 1.71
N VAL A 19 2.58 24.70 2.60
CA VAL A 19 2.45 24.95 4.04
C VAL A 19 2.69 26.43 4.35
N ALA A 20 3.68 27.07 3.73
CA ALA A 20 3.94 28.50 3.90
C ALA A 20 2.79 29.35 3.32
N LEU A 21 2.18 28.94 2.20
CA LEU A 21 1.04 29.62 1.59
C LEU A 21 -0.23 29.49 2.44
N LEU A 22 -0.50 28.31 3.01
CA LEU A 22 -1.60 28.09 3.96
C LEU A 22 -1.47 28.96 5.20
N LEU A 23 -0.27 29.06 5.75
CA LEU A 23 0.02 29.92 6.90
C LEU A 23 -0.12 31.41 6.55
N ALA A 24 0.30 31.82 5.34
CA ALA A 24 0.15 33.20 4.86
C ALA A 24 -1.32 33.57 4.60
N VAL A 25 -2.12 32.65 4.05
CA VAL A 25 -3.56 32.86 3.83
C VAL A 25 -4.31 32.96 5.16
N MET A 26 -3.96 32.15 6.15
CA MET A 26 -4.58 32.22 7.48
C MET A 26 -4.21 33.49 8.22
N ALA A 27 -2.97 33.98 8.08
CA ALA A 27 -2.55 35.28 8.64
C ALA A 27 -3.28 36.46 7.95
N ALA A 28 -3.48 36.40 6.63
CA ALA A 28 -4.19 37.42 5.88
C ALA A 28 -5.70 37.47 6.18
N ALA A 29 -6.34 36.30 6.37
CA ALA A 29 -7.74 36.21 6.80
C ALA A 29 -7.93 36.80 8.21
N ALA A 30 -6.99 36.57 9.10
CA ALA A 30 -6.96 37.12 10.43
C ALA A 30 -6.83 38.65 10.45
N PHE A 31 -6.02 39.18 9.55
CA PHE A 31 -5.84 40.64 9.42
C PHE A 31 -7.08 41.34 8.83
N GLY A 32 -7.83 40.62 7.94
CA GLY A 32 -9.07 41.11 7.37
C GLY A 32 -10.22 41.19 8.38
N MET A 33 -10.27 40.30 9.37
CA MET A 33 -11.30 40.35 10.43
C MET A 33 -11.08 41.47 11.44
N HIS A 34 -9.88 41.98 11.56
CA HIS A 34 -9.56 43.05 12.47
C HIS A 34 -10.17 44.40 12.12
N ARG A 35 -10.62 44.59 10.89
CA ARG A 35 -11.11 45.87 10.36
C ARG A 35 -12.60 46.15 10.56
N ALA A 36 -13.39 45.18 10.97
CA ALA A 36 -14.85 45.27 10.79
C ALA A 36 -15.70 45.42 12.05
N ALA A 37 -15.18 45.47 13.26
CA ALA A 37 -16.06 45.55 14.41
C ALA A 37 -15.49 46.36 15.56
N GLY A 38 -16.11 47.50 15.81
CA GLY A 38 -15.91 48.33 17.00
C GLY A 38 -16.62 47.82 18.24
N MET A 39 -16.88 46.54 18.38
CA MET A 39 -17.48 45.94 19.61
C MET A 39 -16.72 44.71 20.06
N ASP A 40 -16.27 44.75 21.27
CA ASP A 40 -15.65 43.66 22.05
C ASP A 40 -14.29 43.16 21.51
N VAL A 41 -13.41 44.06 21.16
CA VAL A 41 -12.07 43.76 20.60
C VAL A 41 -11.29 42.77 21.49
N GLN A 42 -11.47 42.81 22.82
CA GLN A 42 -10.76 41.88 23.72
C GLN A 42 -11.26 40.43 23.61
N ALA A 43 -12.58 40.22 23.53
CA ALA A 43 -13.13 38.87 23.40
C ALA A 43 -12.82 38.25 22.03
N VAL A 44 -12.89 39.08 20.98
CA VAL A 44 -12.53 38.64 19.61
C VAL A 44 -11.05 38.31 19.51
N ASN A 45 -10.18 39.11 20.11
CA ASN A 45 -8.74 38.86 20.15
C ASN A 45 -8.41 37.59 20.93
N ALA A 46 -9.07 37.35 22.08
CA ALA A 46 -8.85 36.13 22.86
C ALA A 46 -9.31 34.86 22.13
N GLU A 47 -10.47 34.92 21.42
CA GLU A 47 -10.94 33.82 20.59
C GLU A 47 -10.02 33.57 19.39
N TYR A 48 -9.56 34.65 18.75
CA TYR A 48 -8.58 34.58 17.67
C TYR A 48 -7.27 33.92 18.13
N ASP A 49 -6.73 34.35 19.26
CA ASP A 49 -5.50 33.80 19.81
C ASP A 49 -5.66 32.34 20.18
N ARG A 50 -6.82 31.97 20.76
CA ARG A 50 -7.13 30.55 21.07
C ARG A 50 -7.19 29.69 19.83
N ARG A 51 -7.86 30.17 18.75
CA ARG A 51 -7.93 29.46 17.46
C ARG A 51 -6.56 29.39 16.79
N SER A 52 -5.79 30.44 16.85
CA SER A 52 -4.41 30.46 16.34
C SER A 52 -3.54 29.43 17.04
N ALA A 53 -3.61 29.33 18.37
CA ALA A 53 -2.92 28.28 19.12
C ALA A 53 -3.35 26.88 18.68
N ALA A 54 -4.66 26.65 18.45
CA ALA A 54 -5.17 25.36 17.99
C ALA A 54 -4.64 25.00 16.61
N TYR A 55 -4.68 25.91 15.64
CA TYR A 55 -4.15 25.69 14.28
C TYR A 55 -2.64 25.46 14.27
N LEU A 56 -1.89 26.18 15.12
CA LEU A 56 -0.46 25.95 15.29
C LEU A 56 -0.18 24.56 15.88
N ALA A 57 -1.00 24.08 16.82
CA ALA A 57 -0.87 22.73 17.36
C ALA A 57 -1.18 21.65 16.29
N GLU A 58 -2.21 21.86 15.44
CA GLU A 58 -2.49 20.98 14.29
C GLU A 58 -1.32 20.95 13.29
N ALA A 59 -0.76 22.13 12.97
CA ALA A 59 0.42 22.22 12.11
C ALA A 59 1.62 21.48 12.73
N GLY A 60 1.76 21.53 14.05
CA GLY A 60 2.80 20.80 14.79
C GLY A 60 2.65 19.29 14.68
N VAL A 61 1.43 18.77 14.82
CA VAL A 61 1.17 17.34 14.62
C VAL A 61 1.46 16.92 13.18
N ALA A 62 1.05 17.71 12.20
CA ALA A 62 1.34 17.45 10.78
C ALA A 62 2.84 17.47 10.49
N ALA A 63 3.58 18.43 11.06
CA ALA A 63 5.04 18.52 10.94
C ALA A 63 5.75 17.33 11.60
N GLY A 64 5.32 16.90 12.78
CA GLY A 64 5.84 15.73 13.47
C GLY A 64 5.65 14.45 12.68
N LYS A 65 4.47 14.25 12.10
CA LYS A 65 4.18 13.14 11.18
C LYS A 65 5.08 13.17 9.96
N TRP A 66 5.13 14.32 9.26
CA TRP A 66 5.92 14.48 8.03
C TRP A 66 7.41 14.24 8.28
N TYR A 67 7.95 14.81 9.36
CA TYR A 67 9.36 14.67 9.69
C TYR A 67 9.75 13.22 9.95
N ASN A 68 8.90 12.46 10.64
CA ASN A 68 9.13 11.05 10.89
C ASN A 68 8.95 10.19 9.65
N GLN A 69 8.06 10.55 8.73
CA GLN A 69 7.89 9.86 7.46
C GLN A 69 9.08 10.04 6.51
N ILE A 70 9.74 11.22 6.52
CA ILE A 70 10.85 11.53 5.61
C ILE A 70 12.20 11.27 6.24
N LYS A 71 12.36 11.60 7.52
CA LYS A 71 13.63 11.54 8.24
C LYS A 71 13.81 10.32 9.13
N CYS A 72 12.86 9.38 9.08
CA CYS A 72 12.96 8.12 9.79
C CYS A 72 13.23 8.24 11.30
N GLY A 73 12.47 9.08 11.98
CA GLY A 73 12.53 9.19 13.42
C GLY A 73 13.73 9.96 13.96
N ASN A 74 14.40 10.74 13.13
CA ASN A 74 15.28 11.78 13.65
C ASN A 74 14.45 12.76 14.48
N ALA A 75 14.97 13.13 15.62
CA ALA A 75 14.27 14.01 16.54
C ALA A 75 13.79 15.28 15.82
N VAL A 76 12.49 15.50 15.83
CA VAL A 76 11.92 16.78 15.39
C VAL A 76 12.57 17.86 16.25
N PRO A 77 13.05 18.97 15.69
CA PRO A 77 13.50 20.08 16.52
C PRO A 77 12.44 20.38 17.56
N SER A 78 12.81 20.39 18.83
CA SER A 78 11.88 20.44 19.95
C SER A 78 11.10 21.74 20.05
N ALA A 79 11.57 22.80 19.39
CA ALA A 79 10.90 24.07 19.34
C ALA A 79 11.05 24.75 17.98
N PHE A 80 9.92 25.22 17.46
CA PHE A 80 9.84 26.04 16.24
C PHE A 80 9.24 27.40 16.59
N SER A 81 9.76 28.43 15.99
CA SER A 81 9.12 29.76 15.98
C SER A 81 8.60 30.00 14.55
N LEU A 82 7.34 29.72 14.32
CA LEU A 82 6.68 29.91 13.02
C LEU A 82 6.17 31.33 12.83
N VAL A 83 5.87 32.02 13.94
CA VAL A 83 5.36 33.38 13.95
C VAL A 83 6.11 34.11 15.05
N PRO A 84 6.49 35.41 14.86
CA PRO A 84 7.16 36.18 15.91
C PRO A 84 6.39 36.14 17.23
N GLY A 85 7.08 35.73 18.28
CA GLY A 85 6.52 35.61 19.63
C GLY A 85 5.69 34.36 19.92
N ALA A 86 5.41 33.52 18.94
CA ALA A 86 4.77 32.22 19.15
C ALA A 86 5.81 31.10 19.26
N THR A 87 5.51 30.10 20.09
CA THR A 87 6.34 28.88 20.23
C THR A 87 5.53 27.66 19.92
N LEU A 88 6.17 26.67 19.29
CA LEU A 88 5.59 25.36 18.97
C LEU A 88 6.54 24.27 19.47
N ASN A 89 6.10 23.50 20.46
CA ASN A 89 6.82 22.33 20.96
C ASN A 89 6.19 21.06 20.38
N ILE A 90 7.01 20.23 19.76
CA ILE A 90 6.56 18.96 19.19
C ILE A 90 7.28 17.83 19.91
N ASN A 91 6.51 16.93 20.50
CA ASN A 91 7.01 15.70 21.10
C ASN A 91 6.53 14.51 20.30
N VAL A 92 7.46 13.65 19.91
CA VAL A 92 7.17 12.41 19.17
C VAL A 92 7.65 11.24 19.99
N THR A 93 6.75 10.31 20.27
CA THR A 93 7.07 9.03 20.94
C THR A 93 6.84 7.88 19.97
N LYS A 94 7.76 6.93 19.97
CA LYS A 94 7.61 5.71 19.17
C LYS A 94 6.61 4.79 19.88
N GLY A 95 5.65 4.27 19.09
CA GLY A 95 4.68 3.28 19.53
C GLY A 95 5.01 1.87 19.02
N ALA A 96 4.00 1.14 18.59
CA ALA A 96 4.14 -0.13 17.90
C ALA A 96 4.92 0.05 16.58
N PRO A 97 5.40 -1.03 15.93
CA PRO A 97 6.05 -0.93 14.63
C PRO A 97 5.22 -0.09 13.64
N HIS A 98 5.88 0.86 12.97
CA HIS A 98 5.26 1.82 12.04
C HIS A 98 4.24 2.77 12.65
N GLN A 99 4.22 2.92 13.97
CA GLN A 99 3.34 3.85 14.67
C GLN A 99 4.11 4.82 15.54
N ILE A 100 3.65 6.06 15.56
CA ILE A 100 4.12 7.09 16.48
C ILE A 100 2.93 7.77 17.16
N ALA A 101 3.17 8.35 18.32
CA ALA A 101 2.31 9.36 18.90
C ALA A 101 2.98 10.73 18.76
N VAL A 102 2.23 11.72 18.33
CA VAL A 102 2.69 13.09 18.20
C VAL A 102 1.84 13.97 19.09
N SER A 103 2.50 14.70 20.00
CA SER A 103 1.88 15.74 20.82
C SER A 103 2.51 17.08 20.46
N ALA A 104 1.71 18.04 20.04
CA ALA A 104 2.16 19.38 19.71
C ALA A 104 1.49 20.40 20.64
N THR A 105 2.30 21.19 21.31
CA THR A 105 1.85 22.30 22.17
C THR A 105 2.29 23.60 21.54
N ALA A 106 1.32 24.43 21.18
CA ALA A 106 1.54 25.77 20.65
C ALA A 106 1.17 26.83 21.68
N THR A 107 1.99 27.87 21.76
CA THR A 107 1.70 29.07 22.57
C THR A 107 1.84 30.30 21.68
N THR A 108 0.81 31.13 21.63
CA THR A 108 0.83 32.37 20.86
C THR A 108 1.59 33.47 21.59
N ALA A 109 1.90 34.57 20.88
CA ALA A 109 2.53 35.74 21.50
C ALA A 109 1.69 36.36 22.63
N ALA A 110 0.37 36.21 22.58
CA ALA A 110 -0.56 36.67 23.62
C ALA A 110 -0.68 35.68 24.81
N GLY A 111 0.03 34.56 24.78
CA GLY A 111 0.05 33.58 25.86
C GLY A 111 -1.03 32.50 25.78
N SER A 112 -1.89 32.49 24.75
CA SER A 112 -2.86 31.40 24.53
C SER A 112 -2.15 30.12 24.18
N THR A 113 -2.48 29.01 24.88
CA THR A 113 -1.86 27.72 24.69
C THR A 113 -2.88 26.70 24.22
N SER A 114 -2.48 25.85 23.25
CA SER A 114 -3.26 24.70 22.80
C SER A 114 -2.34 23.48 22.65
N THR A 115 -2.82 22.33 23.10
CA THR A 115 -2.12 21.06 22.94
C THR A 115 -3.01 20.10 22.16
N LEU A 116 -2.45 19.50 21.12
CA LEU A 116 -3.11 18.47 20.33
C LEU A 116 -2.23 17.21 20.32
N THR A 117 -2.84 16.08 20.66
CA THR A 117 -2.18 14.77 20.57
C THR A 117 -2.92 13.89 19.57
N ARG A 118 -2.15 13.18 18.77
CA ARG A 118 -2.65 12.11 17.87
C ARG A 118 -1.87 10.83 18.15
N ASP A 119 -2.58 9.78 18.51
CA ASP A 119 -2.05 8.45 18.83
C ASP A 119 -3.10 7.37 18.50
N PRO A 120 -2.77 6.32 17.74
CA PRO A 120 -1.55 6.18 16.96
C PRO A 120 -1.61 6.93 15.62
N ILE A 121 -0.46 7.32 15.11
CA ILE A 121 -0.29 7.76 13.73
C ILE A 121 0.51 6.69 13.00
N ASN A 122 -0.05 6.14 11.94
CA ASN A 122 0.70 5.25 11.05
C ASN A 122 1.68 6.08 10.22
N ILE A 123 2.94 5.68 10.23
CA ILE A 123 4.01 6.29 9.45
C ILE A 123 4.60 5.28 8.48
N TYR A 124 4.81 5.75 7.26
CA TYR A 124 5.51 5.03 6.22
C TYR A 124 6.69 5.88 5.78
N ASN A 125 7.84 5.26 5.53
CA ASN A 125 8.97 5.98 4.99
C ASN A 125 8.75 6.31 3.51
N LEU A 126 8.08 7.40 3.23
CA LEU A 126 7.80 7.86 1.86
C LEU A 126 9.08 8.19 1.07
N GLY A 127 10.18 8.49 1.77
CA GLY A 127 11.48 8.76 1.15
C GLY A 127 12.24 7.50 0.72
N ASN A 128 11.77 6.31 1.09
CA ASN A 128 12.43 5.03 0.85
C ASN A 128 11.47 3.97 0.29
N THR A 129 10.55 4.41 -0.55
CA THR A 129 9.64 3.52 -1.27
C THR A 129 10.40 2.82 -2.40
N GLU A 130 10.36 1.51 -2.43
CA GLU A 130 10.92 0.70 -3.49
C GLU A 130 9.81 -0.07 -4.19
N GLN A 131 9.94 -0.19 -5.51
CA GLN A 131 9.14 -1.08 -6.31
C GLN A 131 9.99 -2.30 -6.67
N LYS A 132 9.50 -3.47 -6.33
CA LYS A 132 10.10 -4.74 -6.67
C LYS A 132 9.14 -5.51 -7.56
N ALA A 133 9.58 -5.82 -8.76
CA ALA A 133 8.97 -6.90 -9.51
C ALA A 133 9.41 -8.21 -8.83
N LEU A 134 8.48 -8.92 -8.24
CA LEU A 134 8.68 -10.31 -7.84
C LEU A 134 8.55 -11.13 -9.13
N GLY A 135 9.45 -10.84 -10.07
CA GLY A 135 9.41 -11.37 -11.43
C GLY A 135 9.56 -12.86 -11.46
N GLY A 136 8.94 -13.47 -12.49
CA GLY A 136 8.91 -14.90 -12.68
C GLY A 136 8.25 -15.59 -11.50
N ALA A 137 6.96 -15.89 -11.58
CA ALA A 137 6.30 -16.72 -10.59
C ALA A 137 7.23 -17.86 -10.22
N VAL A 138 7.45 -18.07 -8.95
CA VAL A 138 8.31 -19.16 -8.49
C VAL A 138 7.75 -20.48 -8.96
N LEU A 139 6.41 -20.55 -9.04
CA LEU A 139 5.69 -21.74 -9.47
C LEU A 139 4.31 -21.36 -9.97
N ASP A 140 3.91 -21.93 -11.11
CA ASP A 140 2.54 -21.94 -11.57
C ASP A 140 2.17 -23.27 -12.23
N THR A 141 0.90 -23.55 -12.29
CA THR A 141 0.33 -24.73 -12.96
C THR A 141 -1.18 -24.56 -13.09
N TYR A 142 -1.81 -25.43 -13.86
CA TYR A 142 -3.25 -25.63 -13.71
C TYR A 142 -3.56 -27.10 -13.38
N ILE A 143 -4.65 -27.30 -12.68
CA ILE A 143 -5.11 -28.60 -12.22
C ILE A 143 -6.50 -28.87 -12.78
N ASP A 144 -6.70 -30.08 -13.29
CA ASP A 144 -7.95 -30.51 -13.94
C ASP A 144 -8.23 -31.96 -13.56
N PRO A 145 -9.49 -32.33 -13.23
CA PRO A 145 -9.84 -33.69 -12.81
C PRO A 145 -9.62 -34.75 -13.89
N SER A 146 -9.60 -34.33 -15.17
CA SER A 146 -9.35 -35.25 -16.32
C SER A 146 -7.85 -35.51 -16.53
N LEU A 147 -6.96 -34.76 -15.89
CA LEU A 147 -5.53 -34.84 -16.11
C LEU A 147 -4.83 -35.51 -14.92
N THR A 148 -3.98 -36.48 -15.23
CA THR A 148 -3.18 -37.19 -14.21
C THR A 148 -1.75 -36.68 -14.09
N ALA A 149 -1.23 -36.01 -15.14
CA ALA A 149 0.11 -35.42 -15.16
C ALA A 149 0.11 -33.96 -14.73
N PRO A 150 1.17 -33.51 -14.02
CA PRO A 150 1.36 -32.09 -13.71
C PRO A 150 1.46 -31.23 -14.97
N LYS A 151 1.05 -29.97 -14.87
CA LYS A 151 1.00 -28.99 -15.97
C LYS A 151 1.86 -27.76 -15.75
N ASN A 152 2.86 -27.88 -14.91
CA ASN A 152 3.79 -26.81 -14.54
C ASN A 152 4.81 -26.41 -15.63
N THR A 153 4.82 -27.12 -16.76
CA THR A 153 5.69 -26.81 -17.92
C THR A 153 4.91 -26.34 -19.14
N ASP A 154 3.59 -26.26 -19.04
CA ASP A 154 2.74 -25.77 -20.12
C ASP A 154 2.85 -24.23 -20.21
N THR A 155 2.90 -23.68 -21.43
CA THR A 155 2.98 -22.22 -21.66
C THR A 155 1.67 -21.49 -21.36
N SER A 156 0.67 -22.19 -20.86
CA SER A 156 -0.68 -21.67 -20.62
C SER A 156 -1.26 -22.19 -19.32
N LEU A 157 -2.00 -21.34 -18.65
CA LEU A 157 -2.83 -21.64 -17.48
C LEU A 157 -4.28 -21.72 -17.93
N VAL A 158 -4.84 -22.91 -17.93
CA VAL A 158 -6.22 -23.14 -18.38
C VAL A 158 -7.16 -23.11 -17.18
N LEU A 159 -8.13 -22.19 -17.21
CA LEU A 159 -9.25 -22.15 -16.29
C LEU A 159 -10.51 -22.58 -16.99
N SER A 160 -11.27 -23.46 -16.34
CA SER A 160 -12.61 -23.85 -16.79
C SER A 160 -13.52 -24.01 -15.58
N GLY A 161 -14.77 -24.36 -15.79
CA GLY A 161 -15.65 -24.71 -14.67
C GLY A 161 -15.19 -25.93 -13.86
N GLN A 162 -14.17 -26.65 -14.34
CA GLN A 162 -13.57 -27.81 -13.68
C GLN A 162 -12.07 -27.66 -13.45
N SER A 163 -11.38 -26.77 -14.17
CA SER A 163 -9.94 -26.55 -14.05
C SER A 163 -9.65 -25.28 -13.26
N ASN A 164 -8.71 -25.34 -12.34
CA ASN A 164 -8.23 -24.22 -11.57
C ASN A 164 -6.76 -23.94 -11.89
N ALA A 165 -6.35 -22.66 -11.92
CA ALA A 165 -4.95 -22.28 -12.01
C ALA A 165 -4.37 -21.92 -10.64
N LEU A 166 -3.13 -22.30 -10.42
CA LEU A 166 -2.37 -22.08 -9.21
C LEU A 166 -1.14 -21.20 -9.53
N LEU A 167 -0.90 -20.20 -8.72
CA LEU A 167 0.26 -19.31 -8.84
C LEU A 167 0.85 -19.07 -7.46
N SER A 168 2.17 -19.01 -7.38
CA SER A 168 2.87 -18.64 -6.15
C SER A 168 4.07 -17.75 -6.42
N TRP A 169 4.38 -16.86 -5.48
CA TRP A 169 5.56 -16.00 -5.46
C TRP A 169 6.26 -16.09 -4.12
N ASP A 170 7.59 -15.95 -4.16
CA ASP A 170 8.40 -15.84 -2.96
C ASP A 170 8.47 -14.37 -2.53
N THR A 171 8.15 -14.10 -1.29
CA THR A 171 8.20 -12.75 -0.71
C THR A 171 9.50 -12.46 0.04
N LYS A 172 10.49 -13.37 0.01
CA LYS A 172 11.77 -13.24 0.73
C LYS A 172 12.59 -12.01 0.33
N ASP A 173 12.39 -11.52 -0.90
CA ASP A 173 13.09 -10.34 -1.41
C ASP A 173 12.51 -9.02 -0.89
N ILE A 174 11.38 -9.06 -0.20
CA ILE A 174 10.83 -7.92 0.53
C ILE A 174 11.52 -7.86 1.89
N PRO A 175 12.17 -6.73 2.27
CA PRO A 175 12.84 -6.61 3.57
C PRO A 175 11.88 -6.89 4.73
N LYS A 176 12.34 -7.61 5.76
CA LYS A 176 11.50 -8.09 6.88
C LYS A 176 10.81 -6.99 7.70
N ASP A 177 11.28 -5.77 7.57
CA ASP A 177 10.79 -4.58 8.25
C ASP A 177 10.07 -3.60 7.31
N ALA A 178 9.78 -4.03 6.09
CA ALA A 178 9.05 -3.23 5.12
C ALA A 178 7.53 -3.21 5.41
N THR A 179 6.87 -2.21 4.89
CA THR A 179 5.40 -2.16 4.80
C THR A 179 4.99 -2.26 3.34
N VAL A 180 4.18 -3.24 3.01
CA VAL A 180 3.60 -3.38 1.67
C VAL A 180 2.58 -2.26 1.45
N LEU A 181 2.82 -1.42 0.46
CA LEU A 181 1.96 -0.28 0.11
C LEU A 181 1.01 -0.63 -1.03
N SER A 182 1.49 -1.44 -1.98
CA SER A 182 0.72 -1.88 -3.14
C SER A 182 1.29 -3.19 -3.65
N ALA A 183 0.43 -4.10 -4.09
CA ALA A 183 0.83 -5.29 -4.82
C ALA A 183 -0.16 -5.52 -5.97
N VAL A 184 0.36 -5.53 -7.20
CA VAL A 184 -0.45 -5.67 -8.41
C VAL A 184 0.02 -6.88 -9.19
N LEU A 185 -0.90 -7.86 -9.35
CA LEU A 185 -0.72 -9.00 -10.25
C LEU A 185 -1.16 -8.59 -11.65
N THR A 186 -0.28 -8.79 -12.63
CA THR A 186 -0.61 -8.67 -14.05
C THR A 186 -0.70 -10.06 -14.65
N LEU A 187 -1.82 -10.34 -15.31
CA LEU A 187 -2.04 -11.55 -16.08
C LEU A 187 -2.31 -11.18 -17.54
N VAL A 188 -1.71 -11.92 -18.46
CA VAL A 188 -1.92 -11.75 -19.90
C VAL A 188 -2.78 -12.91 -20.42
N GLN A 189 -3.91 -12.58 -21.05
CA GLN A 189 -4.81 -13.56 -21.61
C GLN A 189 -4.18 -14.20 -22.86
N ASN A 190 -4.22 -15.54 -22.94
CA ASN A 190 -3.82 -16.28 -24.12
C ASN A 190 -5.09 -16.59 -24.94
N GLY A 191 -5.26 -15.89 -26.05
CA GLY A 191 -6.46 -15.96 -26.89
C GLY A 191 -7.55 -14.99 -26.46
N SER A 192 -8.77 -15.20 -26.91
CA SER A 192 -9.96 -14.41 -26.61
C SER A 192 -11.05 -15.31 -26.06
N SER A 193 -11.76 -14.85 -25.04
CA SER A 193 -12.91 -15.58 -24.49
C SER A 193 -14.22 -15.31 -25.23
N GLY A 194 -14.25 -14.30 -26.11
CA GLY A 194 -15.46 -13.89 -26.85
C GLY A 194 -16.53 -13.23 -25.95
N GLU A 195 -16.74 -13.74 -24.76
CA GLU A 195 -17.70 -13.26 -23.77
C GLU A 195 -16.99 -12.86 -22.48
N THR A 196 -17.58 -11.91 -21.76
CA THR A 196 -17.07 -11.51 -20.44
C THR A 196 -17.31 -12.62 -19.43
N ARG A 197 -16.26 -13.02 -18.71
CA ARG A 197 -16.26 -14.07 -17.69
C ARG A 197 -15.64 -13.55 -16.41
N THR A 198 -16.25 -13.87 -15.28
CA THR A 198 -15.70 -13.50 -13.97
C THR A 198 -14.72 -14.57 -13.52
N VAL A 199 -13.51 -14.17 -13.18
CA VAL A 199 -12.50 -15.02 -12.54
C VAL A 199 -12.41 -14.61 -11.07
N ASN A 200 -12.51 -15.59 -10.17
CA ASN A 200 -12.34 -15.43 -8.75
C ASN A 200 -10.96 -15.90 -8.32
N LEU A 201 -10.38 -15.15 -7.41
CA LEU A 201 -9.09 -15.43 -6.80
C LEU A 201 -9.29 -15.81 -5.34
N HIS A 202 -8.66 -16.91 -4.92
CA HIS A 202 -8.71 -17.46 -3.56
C HIS A 202 -7.30 -17.69 -3.02
N ARG A 203 -7.15 -17.65 -1.70
CA ARG A 203 -5.91 -18.03 -1.04
C ARG A 203 -5.80 -19.55 -0.97
N VAL A 204 -4.66 -20.11 -1.38
CA VAL A 204 -4.36 -21.53 -1.17
C VAL A 204 -4.01 -21.77 0.30
N THR A 205 -4.51 -22.87 0.87
CA THR A 205 -4.34 -23.20 2.29
C THR A 205 -3.41 -24.40 2.53
N THR A 206 -3.06 -25.13 1.49
CA THR A 206 -2.14 -26.29 1.54
C THR A 206 -0.93 -26.05 0.67
N GLN A 207 0.26 -26.31 1.19
CA GLN A 207 1.51 -26.20 0.44
C GLN A 207 1.52 -27.19 -0.73
N TRP A 208 1.87 -26.71 -1.91
CA TRP A 208 1.95 -27.47 -3.15
C TRP A 208 3.30 -27.25 -3.85
N ASP A 209 3.60 -28.07 -4.85
CA ASP A 209 4.83 -27.99 -5.65
C ASP A 209 4.57 -28.27 -7.14
N ALA A 210 5.62 -28.30 -7.95
CA ALA A 210 5.55 -28.55 -9.40
C ALA A 210 4.90 -29.90 -9.78
N SER A 211 4.71 -30.82 -8.84
CA SER A 211 4.04 -32.09 -9.07
C SER A 211 2.52 -32.04 -8.82
N ALA A 212 1.97 -30.85 -8.57
CA ALA A 212 0.55 -30.69 -8.26
C ALA A 212 -0.35 -31.16 -9.43
N THR A 213 -1.40 -31.89 -9.05
CA THR A 213 -2.47 -32.37 -9.94
C THR A 213 -3.81 -32.12 -9.25
N TRP A 214 -4.93 -32.51 -9.86
CA TRP A 214 -6.24 -32.35 -9.22
C TRP A 214 -6.36 -33.06 -7.87
N THR A 215 -5.73 -34.24 -7.72
CA THR A 215 -5.83 -35.07 -6.51
C THR A 215 -4.62 -34.99 -5.58
N ARG A 216 -3.59 -34.26 -5.96
CA ARG A 216 -2.32 -34.21 -5.22
C ARG A 216 -1.75 -32.80 -5.20
N ALA A 217 -1.45 -32.28 -4.02
CA ALA A 217 -0.77 -31.02 -3.83
C ALA A 217 0.76 -31.14 -4.04
N ARG A 218 1.36 -32.20 -3.49
CA ARG A 218 2.77 -32.55 -3.58
C ARG A 218 2.97 -34.00 -3.19
N PHE A 219 4.20 -34.51 -3.22
CA PHE A 219 4.48 -35.89 -2.81
C PHE A 219 3.88 -36.22 -1.44
N LEU A 220 3.09 -37.30 -1.36
CA LEU A 220 2.37 -37.79 -0.18
C LEU A 220 1.32 -36.84 0.42
N VAL A 221 1.00 -35.73 -0.23
CA VAL A 221 -0.06 -34.81 0.23
C VAL A 221 -1.15 -34.75 -0.81
N GLY A 222 -2.32 -35.32 -0.49
CA GLY A 222 -3.51 -35.27 -1.33
C GLY A 222 -4.33 -34.00 -1.08
N TRP A 223 -5.09 -33.61 -2.08
CA TRP A 223 -6.17 -32.63 -2.02
C TRP A 223 -7.25 -32.97 -3.06
N ASN A 224 -8.27 -32.11 -3.22
CA ASN A 224 -9.29 -32.31 -4.23
C ASN A 224 -9.58 -30.98 -4.94
N GLY A 225 -8.92 -30.75 -6.08
CA GLY A 225 -9.09 -29.52 -6.86
C GLY A 225 -8.40 -28.28 -6.31
N GLY A 226 -7.44 -28.47 -5.38
CA GLY A 226 -6.76 -27.42 -4.62
C GLY A 226 -7.48 -27.12 -3.31
N ASP A 227 -6.74 -27.12 -2.22
CA ASP A 227 -7.25 -26.67 -0.93
C ASP A 227 -7.13 -25.15 -0.87
N TYR A 228 -8.24 -24.44 -0.78
CA TYR A 228 -8.27 -22.99 -0.78
C TYR A 228 -9.31 -22.46 0.21
N ASP A 229 -9.12 -21.21 0.64
CA ASP A 229 -10.10 -20.48 1.43
C ASP A 229 -11.30 -20.12 0.52
N PRO A 230 -12.53 -20.48 0.88
CA PRO A 230 -13.72 -20.17 0.09
C PRO A 230 -13.97 -18.67 -0.04
N GLN A 231 -13.37 -17.84 0.83
CA GLN A 231 -13.46 -16.40 0.70
C GLN A 231 -12.81 -15.93 -0.61
N VAL A 232 -13.57 -15.19 -1.41
CA VAL A 232 -13.05 -14.54 -2.61
C VAL A 232 -12.23 -13.33 -2.19
N LEU A 233 -10.94 -13.33 -2.53
CA LEU A 233 -10.04 -12.22 -2.23
C LEU A 233 -10.12 -11.10 -3.26
N ALA A 234 -10.27 -11.47 -4.52
CA ALA A 234 -10.47 -10.57 -5.65
C ALA A 234 -11.30 -11.24 -6.73
N SER A 235 -12.05 -10.43 -7.47
CA SER A 235 -12.76 -10.86 -8.67
C SER A 235 -12.48 -9.87 -9.79
N PHE A 236 -12.29 -10.38 -11.00
CA PHE A 236 -12.08 -9.54 -12.18
C PHE A 236 -12.74 -10.16 -13.40
N ASN A 237 -13.12 -9.29 -14.34
CA ASN A 237 -13.80 -9.73 -15.56
C ASN A 237 -12.80 -9.88 -16.70
N VAL A 238 -12.83 -11.01 -17.35
CA VAL A 238 -11.99 -11.37 -18.51
C VAL A 238 -12.88 -11.42 -19.76
N GLY A 239 -12.49 -10.69 -20.78
CA GLY A 239 -13.23 -10.63 -22.04
C GLY A 239 -12.27 -10.61 -23.23
N SER A 240 -12.33 -9.54 -24.03
CA SER A 240 -11.45 -9.34 -25.20
C SER A 240 -10.15 -8.58 -24.86
N GLY A 241 -9.92 -8.26 -23.60
CA GLY A 241 -8.71 -7.57 -23.17
C GLY A 241 -7.50 -8.48 -23.17
N ALA A 242 -6.30 -7.91 -23.41
CA ALA A 242 -5.06 -8.66 -23.39
C ALA A 242 -4.46 -8.78 -21.98
N ASN A 243 -4.53 -7.72 -21.16
CA ASN A 243 -3.86 -7.63 -19.88
C ASN A 243 -4.85 -7.27 -18.77
N TYR A 244 -4.71 -7.91 -17.62
CA TYR A 244 -5.53 -7.70 -16.43
C TYR A 244 -4.64 -7.38 -15.24
N ALA A 245 -4.89 -6.23 -14.59
CA ALA A 245 -4.22 -5.82 -13.38
C ALA A 245 -5.14 -6.05 -12.18
N ILE A 246 -4.69 -6.84 -11.22
CA ILE A 246 -5.47 -7.27 -10.05
C ILE A 246 -4.76 -6.78 -8.80
N ASP A 247 -5.46 -6.02 -7.94
CA ASP A 247 -4.92 -5.60 -6.65
C ASP A 247 -4.91 -6.76 -5.66
N LEU A 248 -3.72 -7.09 -5.19
CA LEU A 248 -3.45 -8.14 -4.20
C LEU A 248 -2.75 -7.59 -2.95
N THR A 249 -2.83 -6.29 -2.71
CA THR A 249 -2.11 -5.63 -1.62
C THR A 249 -2.36 -6.29 -0.26
N ALA A 250 -3.63 -6.54 0.08
CA ALA A 250 -4.00 -7.17 1.35
C ALA A 250 -3.46 -8.62 1.46
N LEU A 251 -3.50 -9.38 0.36
CA LEU A 251 -3.00 -10.76 0.34
C LEU A 251 -1.48 -10.81 0.52
N VAL A 252 -0.74 -10.00 -0.23
CA VAL A 252 0.72 -9.95 -0.16
C VAL A 252 1.18 -9.42 1.20
N ALA A 253 0.49 -8.44 1.78
CA ALA A 253 0.75 -7.96 3.12
C ALA A 253 0.53 -9.07 4.18
N ALA A 254 -0.50 -9.89 4.02
CA ALA A 254 -0.75 -11.03 4.90
C ALA A 254 0.33 -12.12 4.77
N TRP A 255 0.77 -12.43 3.56
CA TRP A 255 1.88 -13.37 3.33
C TRP A 255 3.19 -12.86 3.92
N TYR A 256 3.45 -11.56 3.73
CA TYR A 256 4.63 -10.92 4.27
C TYR A 256 4.65 -10.95 5.81
N GLY A 257 3.51 -10.70 6.46
CA GLY A 257 3.35 -10.78 7.91
C GLY A 257 3.45 -12.20 8.49
N ASN A 258 3.14 -13.21 7.66
CA ASN A 258 3.21 -14.63 8.04
C ASN A 258 3.71 -15.49 6.86
N PRO A 259 5.01 -15.45 6.53
CA PRO A 259 5.59 -16.17 5.40
C PRO A 259 5.27 -17.66 5.32
N PRO A 260 5.19 -18.42 6.44
CA PRO A 260 4.80 -19.83 6.41
C PRO A 260 3.39 -20.08 5.85
N ALA A 261 2.54 -19.08 5.81
CA ALA A 261 1.18 -19.17 5.25
C ALA A 261 1.09 -18.74 3.77
N ASN A 262 2.22 -18.45 3.13
CA ASN A 262 2.28 -18.14 1.70
C ASN A 262 2.32 -19.44 0.88
N TYR A 263 1.16 -19.99 0.61
CA TYR A 263 1.01 -21.13 -0.31
C TYR A 263 0.51 -20.69 -1.68
N GLY A 264 0.52 -19.38 -1.97
CA GLY A 264 0.07 -18.85 -3.24
C GLY A 264 -1.44 -18.64 -3.33
N MET A 265 -1.92 -18.58 -4.57
CA MET A 265 -3.31 -18.28 -4.90
C MET A 265 -3.85 -19.27 -5.92
N LEU A 266 -5.17 -19.40 -5.93
CA LEU A 266 -5.92 -20.21 -6.86
C LEU A 266 -6.90 -19.31 -7.63
N LEU A 267 -6.86 -19.39 -8.95
CA LEU A 267 -7.81 -18.76 -9.86
C LEU A 267 -8.83 -19.79 -10.32
N ARG A 268 -10.11 -19.41 -10.34
CA ARG A 268 -11.18 -20.28 -10.81
C ARG A 268 -12.31 -19.50 -11.45
N LEU A 269 -13.02 -20.20 -12.34
CA LEU A 269 -14.29 -19.72 -12.88
C LEU A 269 -15.45 -20.27 -12.03
N PRO A 270 -16.35 -19.41 -11.52
CA PRO A 270 -17.48 -19.85 -10.71
C PRO A 270 -18.54 -20.60 -11.53
N ASN A 271 -18.61 -20.36 -12.85
CA ASN A 271 -19.64 -20.90 -13.72
C ASN A 271 -19.11 -22.09 -14.54
N PRO A 272 -19.78 -23.26 -14.51
CA PRO A 272 -19.45 -24.37 -15.35
C PRO A 272 -19.68 -24.03 -16.84
N GLY A 273 -18.92 -24.69 -17.75
CA GLY A 273 -19.03 -24.47 -19.17
C GLY A 273 -18.29 -23.25 -19.73
N GLN A 274 -17.70 -22.43 -18.87
CA GLN A 274 -16.82 -21.35 -19.28
C GLN A 274 -15.35 -21.81 -19.31
N SER A 275 -14.54 -21.15 -20.15
CA SER A 275 -13.10 -21.38 -20.21
C SER A 275 -12.37 -20.07 -20.49
N VAL A 276 -11.25 -19.84 -19.80
CA VAL A 276 -10.33 -18.73 -20.01
C VAL A 276 -8.91 -19.27 -19.90
N THR A 277 -8.02 -18.77 -20.74
CA THR A 277 -6.62 -19.16 -20.71
C THR A 277 -5.74 -17.93 -20.52
N PHE A 278 -4.81 -18.02 -19.59
CA PHE A 278 -3.73 -17.03 -19.40
C PHE A 278 -2.40 -17.66 -19.80
N TYR A 279 -1.43 -16.83 -20.11
CA TYR A 279 -0.06 -17.29 -20.24
C TYR A 279 0.51 -17.70 -18.88
N SER A 280 1.38 -18.72 -18.89
CA SER A 280 2.12 -19.17 -17.70
C SER A 280 3.51 -18.53 -17.65
N ARG A 281 4.28 -18.87 -16.64
CA ARG A 281 5.69 -18.45 -16.52
C ARG A 281 6.60 -19.05 -17.59
N GLU A 282 6.19 -20.10 -18.25
CA GLU A 282 6.89 -20.73 -19.38
C GLU A 282 6.63 -20.02 -20.71
N ALA A 283 5.77 -19.01 -20.73
CA ALA A 283 5.54 -18.16 -21.89
C ALA A 283 6.70 -17.15 -22.08
N PRO A 284 6.76 -16.44 -23.22
CA PRO A 284 7.72 -15.34 -23.39
C PRO A 284 7.60 -14.30 -22.27
N THR A 285 8.72 -13.78 -21.77
CA THR A 285 8.83 -12.92 -20.57
C THR A 285 7.84 -11.75 -20.52
N ALA A 286 7.47 -11.17 -21.67
CA ALA A 286 6.48 -10.09 -21.72
C ALA A 286 5.03 -10.53 -21.43
N GLN A 287 4.76 -11.85 -21.39
CA GLN A 287 3.44 -12.43 -21.21
C GLN A 287 3.30 -13.22 -19.91
N GLU A 288 4.41 -13.44 -19.22
CA GLU A 288 4.42 -14.13 -17.92
C GLU A 288 3.55 -13.44 -16.88
N PRO A 289 2.91 -14.19 -15.96
CA PRO A 289 2.31 -13.61 -14.77
C PRO A 289 3.33 -12.80 -13.98
N ALA A 290 3.07 -11.52 -13.73
CA ALA A 290 3.99 -10.64 -13.03
C ALA A 290 3.34 -10.05 -11.77
N LEU A 291 4.01 -10.17 -10.64
CA LEU A 291 3.60 -9.54 -9.39
C LEU A 291 4.54 -8.39 -9.06
N ASN A 292 4.04 -7.16 -9.14
CA ASN A 292 4.77 -5.95 -8.77
C ASN A 292 4.37 -5.51 -7.38
N VAL A 293 5.34 -5.43 -6.47
CA VAL A 293 5.12 -5.00 -5.09
C VAL A 293 5.83 -3.68 -4.84
N THR A 294 5.09 -2.70 -4.36
CA THR A 294 5.63 -1.45 -3.85
C THR A 294 5.61 -1.51 -2.34
N PHE A 295 6.73 -1.29 -1.72
CA PHE A 295 6.87 -1.29 -0.27
C PHE A 295 7.71 -0.12 0.20
N SER A 296 7.49 0.31 1.44
CA SER A 296 8.39 1.22 2.13
C SER A 296 9.21 0.43 3.13
N LYS A 297 10.51 0.70 3.19
CA LYS A 297 11.34 0.20 4.30
C LYS A 297 10.94 0.91 5.57
N SER A 298 10.94 0.19 6.69
CA SER A 298 10.78 0.84 7.99
C SER A 298 11.94 1.79 8.23
N CYS A 299 11.65 2.81 9.00
CA CYS A 299 12.72 3.62 9.59
C CYS A 299 13.45 2.79 10.64
N PRO A 300 14.79 2.75 10.62
CA PRO A 300 15.58 2.05 11.63
C PRO A 300 15.35 2.58 13.05
#